data_f1763c8e69d4dff478e79facd8159220
#
_entry.id   f1763c8e69d4dff478e79facd8159220
#
_cell.length_a   1.000
_cell.length_b   1.000
_cell.length_c   1.000
_cell.angle_alpha   90.00
_cell.angle_beta   90.00
_cell.angle_gamma   90.00
#
_symmetry.space_group_name_H-M   'P 1'
#
loop_
_entity.id
_entity.type
_entity.pdbx_description
1 polymer ?
#
loop_
_entity_poly.entity_id
_entity_poly.type
_entity_poly.pdbx_seq_one_letter_code
_entity_poly.pdbx_strand_id
1 'polypeptide(L)'
;VAGVLDVVGMLAVEMFETRDGSVLVNELAMRPHNSGHWSIDGAVTSQFENHLRAVLDLPLGDPSAIAPYAVMVNVLGGDKEDGLYRAYLHCMARDPGLKIHMYGKDVRPGRKLGHVTVVGDDLDDLLGRAHHAADYLTGVIDE
;
A
#
# COMPACT_ATOMS: atom_id res chain seq x y z
N VAL A 1 -6.50 22.41 -6.16
CA VAL A 1 -5.55 21.83 -7.13
C VAL A 1 -6.30 21.07 -8.22
N ALA A 2 -7.12 20.04 -7.87
CA ALA A 2 -7.81 19.20 -8.86
C ALA A 2 -8.63 20.01 -9.88
N GLY A 3 -9.48 20.94 -9.41
CA GLY A 3 -10.31 21.76 -10.30
C GLY A 3 -9.53 22.76 -11.19
N VAL A 4 -8.33 23.20 -10.76
CA VAL A 4 -7.47 24.09 -11.57
C VAL A 4 -6.75 23.31 -12.68
N LEU A 5 -6.45 22.03 -12.41
CA LEU A 5 -5.77 21.14 -13.35
C LEU A 5 -6.72 20.29 -14.18
N ASP A 6 -8.03 20.47 -13.97
CA ASP A 6 -9.09 19.69 -14.63
C ASP A 6 -8.87 18.15 -14.51
N VAL A 7 -8.46 17.71 -13.30
CA VAL A 7 -8.14 16.32 -13.06
C VAL A 7 -9.41 15.51 -12.86
N VAL A 8 -9.58 14.47 -13.65
CA VAL A 8 -10.61 13.43 -13.48
C VAL A 8 -9.95 12.15 -12.96
N GLY A 9 -10.48 11.58 -11.88
CA GLY A 9 -9.93 10.39 -11.24
C GLY A 9 -9.17 10.71 -9.94
N MET A 10 -8.28 9.80 -9.55
CA MET A 10 -7.50 9.96 -8.33
C MET A 10 -6.38 10.99 -8.52
N LEU A 11 -6.24 11.85 -7.52
CA LEU A 11 -5.12 12.77 -7.39
C LEU A 11 -4.48 12.57 -6.01
N ALA A 12 -3.19 12.34 -5.97
CA ALA A 12 -2.40 12.40 -4.75
C ALA A 12 -1.47 13.61 -4.78
N VAL A 13 -1.36 14.30 -3.67
CA VAL A 13 -0.37 15.35 -3.42
C VAL A 13 0.57 14.84 -2.35
N GLU A 14 1.77 14.44 -2.72
CA GLU A 14 2.80 14.02 -1.78
C GLU A 14 3.52 15.24 -1.23
N MET A 15 3.69 15.30 0.08
CA MET A 15 4.27 16.44 0.79
C MET A 15 5.31 15.98 1.79
N PHE A 16 6.31 16.83 2.02
CA PHE A 16 7.27 16.69 3.11
C PHE A 16 6.99 17.74 4.18
N GLU A 17 7.02 17.32 5.43
CA GLU A 17 7.15 18.22 6.57
C GLU A 17 8.63 18.40 6.91
N THR A 18 9.10 19.64 6.91
CA THR A 18 10.48 19.99 7.25
C THR A 18 10.63 20.09 8.78
N ARG A 19 11.87 20.13 9.26
CA ARG A 19 12.16 20.19 10.72
C ARG A 19 11.62 21.45 11.41
N ASP A 20 11.39 22.53 10.66
CA ASP A 20 10.79 23.78 11.16
C ASP A 20 9.25 23.79 11.07
N GLY A 21 8.63 22.67 10.66
CA GLY A 21 7.18 22.53 10.53
C GLY A 21 6.60 23.07 9.21
N SER A 22 7.46 23.51 8.27
CA SER A 22 6.99 23.93 6.95
C SER A 22 6.59 22.72 6.12
N VAL A 23 5.57 22.86 5.26
CA VAL A 23 5.11 21.80 4.36
C VAL A 23 5.52 22.13 2.93
N LEU A 24 6.24 21.21 2.29
CA LEU A 24 6.69 21.31 0.91
C LEU A 24 6.03 20.24 0.05
N VAL A 25 5.56 20.61 -1.14
CA VAL A 25 5.03 19.67 -2.12
C VAL A 25 6.20 18.91 -2.75
N ASN A 26 6.15 17.58 -2.72
CA ASN A 26 7.10 16.70 -3.38
C ASN A 26 6.65 16.40 -4.82
N GLU A 27 5.48 15.76 -4.95
CA GLU A 27 4.93 15.44 -6.28
C GLU A 27 3.41 15.53 -6.33
N LEU A 28 2.90 15.69 -7.56
CA LEU A 28 1.50 15.52 -7.91
C LEU A 28 1.36 14.25 -8.76
N ALA A 29 0.57 13.29 -8.31
CA ALA A 29 0.29 12.07 -9.04
C ALA A 29 -1.19 12.03 -9.47
N MET A 30 -1.47 12.24 -10.75
CA MET A 30 -2.82 12.17 -11.31
C MET A 30 -3.17 10.72 -11.69
N ARG A 31 -3.10 9.83 -10.72
CA ARG A 31 -3.34 8.38 -10.84
C ARG A 31 -3.48 7.78 -9.45
N PRO A 32 -3.93 6.50 -9.32
CA PRO A 32 -3.77 5.77 -8.08
C PRO A 32 -2.32 5.83 -7.57
N HIS A 33 -2.15 6.11 -6.29
CA HIS A 33 -0.86 6.35 -5.67
C HIS A 33 -0.55 5.29 -4.60
N ASN A 34 0.74 5.04 -4.36
CA ASN A 34 1.18 4.04 -3.37
C ASN A 34 0.60 4.29 -1.98
N SER A 35 0.49 5.55 -1.54
CA SER A 35 -0.11 5.90 -0.25
C SER A 35 -1.58 5.49 -0.10
N GLY A 36 -2.27 5.19 -1.20
CA GLY A 36 -3.66 4.73 -1.20
C GLY A 36 -3.82 3.22 -1.47
N HIS A 37 -2.73 2.44 -1.59
CA HIS A 37 -2.83 1.00 -1.88
C HIS A 37 -3.48 0.20 -0.74
N TRP A 38 -3.39 0.67 0.50
CA TRP A 38 -4.11 0.10 1.64
C TRP A 38 -5.61 -0.04 1.39
N SER A 39 -6.18 0.84 0.55
CA SER A 39 -7.62 0.86 0.26
C SER A 39 -8.10 -0.36 -0.53
N ILE A 40 -7.21 -1.16 -1.12
CA ILE A 40 -7.60 -2.41 -1.81
C ILE A 40 -8.28 -3.36 -0.83
N ASP A 41 -7.72 -3.49 0.37
CA ASP A 41 -8.20 -4.42 1.40
C ASP A 41 -8.76 -3.72 2.63
N GLY A 42 -8.52 -2.42 2.78
CA GLY A 42 -8.88 -1.64 3.96
C GLY A 42 -10.03 -0.65 3.76
N ALA A 43 -10.58 -0.51 2.56
CA ALA A 43 -11.73 0.35 2.27
C ALA A 43 -12.86 -0.44 1.61
N VAL A 44 -14.09 0.07 1.72
CA VAL A 44 -15.27 -0.49 1.02
C VAL A 44 -15.06 -0.44 -0.49
N THR A 45 -14.55 0.70 -1.00
CA THR A 45 -14.21 0.88 -2.41
C THR A 45 -12.77 1.39 -2.51
N SER A 46 -11.93 0.67 -3.25
CA SER A 46 -10.53 1.02 -3.40
C SER A 46 -10.31 2.30 -4.22
N GLN A 47 -9.12 2.91 -4.07
CA GLN A 47 -8.71 4.02 -4.93
C GLN A 47 -8.72 3.65 -6.42
N PHE A 48 -8.40 2.39 -6.75
CA PHE A 48 -8.37 1.91 -8.13
C PHE A 48 -9.77 1.87 -8.74
N GLU A 49 -10.74 1.33 -8.00
CA GLU A 49 -12.12 1.29 -8.44
C GLU A 49 -12.70 2.69 -8.56
N ASN A 50 -12.51 3.56 -7.55
CA ASN A 50 -12.98 4.93 -7.62
C ASN A 50 -12.30 5.75 -8.72
N HIS A 51 -11.03 5.47 -9.04
CA HIS A 51 -10.38 6.05 -10.21
C HIS A 51 -11.08 5.65 -11.51
N LEU A 52 -11.35 4.35 -11.68
CA LEU A 52 -12.05 3.86 -12.87
C LEU A 52 -13.48 4.40 -12.97
N ARG A 53 -14.22 4.45 -11.85
CA ARG A 53 -15.56 5.04 -11.81
C ARG A 53 -15.53 6.50 -12.26
N ALA A 54 -14.60 7.28 -11.74
CA ALA A 54 -14.48 8.69 -12.09
C ALA A 54 -14.14 8.92 -13.57
N VAL A 55 -13.17 8.18 -14.13
CA VAL A 55 -12.78 8.36 -15.55
C VAL A 55 -13.82 7.82 -16.53
N LEU A 56 -14.73 6.97 -16.07
CA LEU A 56 -15.86 6.45 -16.86
C LEU A 56 -17.17 7.19 -16.60
N ASP A 57 -17.11 8.31 -15.86
CA ASP A 57 -18.29 9.11 -15.46
C ASP A 57 -19.37 8.28 -14.74
N LEU A 58 -18.92 7.31 -13.90
CA LEU A 58 -19.79 6.49 -13.07
C LEU A 58 -19.89 7.09 -11.65
N PRO A 59 -20.98 6.81 -10.91
CA PRO A 59 -21.09 7.19 -9.51
C PRO A 59 -19.94 6.63 -8.69
N LEU A 60 -19.32 7.47 -7.82
CA LEU A 60 -18.25 7.02 -6.94
C LEU A 60 -18.77 6.03 -5.90
N GLY A 61 -17.94 5.07 -5.54
CA GLY A 61 -18.18 4.13 -4.45
C GLY A 61 -17.83 4.74 -3.09
N ASP A 62 -18.27 4.08 -2.04
CA ASP A 62 -18.00 4.47 -0.65
C ASP A 62 -16.50 4.29 -0.32
N PRO A 63 -15.75 5.35 -0.02
CA PRO A 63 -14.33 5.28 0.31
C PRO A 63 -14.06 4.96 1.80
N SER A 64 -15.09 4.69 2.60
CA SER A 64 -14.95 4.45 4.04
C SER A 64 -14.03 3.29 4.33
N ALA A 65 -13.19 3.44 5.37
CA ALA A 65 -12.38 2.33 5.88
C ALA A 65 -13.29 1.25 6.50
N ILE A 66 -12.91 -0.03 6.33
CA ILE A 66 -13.65 -1.18 6.87
C ILE A 66 -13.25 -1.52 8.32
N ALA A 67 -12.20 -0.91 8.84
CA ALA A 67 -11.70 -1.07 10.20
C ALA A 67 -11.10 0.26 10.70
N PRO A 68 -10.90 0.42 12.03
CA PRO A 68 -10.27 1.61 12.62
C PRO A 68 -8.88 1.91 12.04
N TYR A 69 -8.11 0.87 11.76
CA TYR A 69 -6.76 0.99 11.18
C TYR A 69 -6.56 0.04 10.01
N ALA A 70 -5.81 0.51 9.03
CA ALA A 70 -5.24 -0.28 7.94
C ALA A 70 -3.76 0.04 7.83
N VAL A 71 -2.90 -0.96 8.00
CA VAL A 71 -1.45 -0.83 7.88
C VAL A 71 -0.99 -1.49 6.60
N MET A 72 -0.32 -0.72 5.74
CA MET A 72 0.29 -1.20 4.51
C MET A 72 1.80 -0.99 4.57
N VAL A 73 2.57 -2.04 4.31
CA VAL A 73 4.03 -1.99 4.24
C VAL A 73 4.49 -2.42 2.84
N ASN A 74 5.37 -1.61 2.22
CA ASN A 74 5.95 -1.96 0.92
C ASN A 74 6.94 -3.12 1.08
N VAL A 75 6.85 -4.10 0.18
CA VAL A 75 7.85 -5.16 0.03
C VAL A 75 8.92 -4.67 -0.93
N LEU A 76 10.11 -4.41 -0.41
CA LEU A 76 11.24 -3.90 -1.18
C LEU A 76 12.18 -5.06 -1.53
N GLY A 77 12.68 -5.12 -2.77
CA GLY A 77 13.62 -6.14 -3.20
C GLY A 77 14.92 -6.08 -2.39
N GLY A 78 15.37 -7.24 -1.95
CA GLY A 78 16.68 -7.47 -1.33
C GLY A 78 17.66 -8.09 -2.33
N ASP A 79 18.75 -8.67 -1.79
CA ASP A 79 19.81 -9.31 -2.58
C ASP A 79 19.46 -10.78 -2.97
N LYS A 80 18.42 -11.36 -2.36
CA LYS A 80 18.01 -12.75 -2.61
C LYS A 80 16.93 -12.80 -3.69
N GLU A 81 17.21 -13.49 -4.80
CA GLU A 81 16.23 -13.72 -5.87
C GLU A 81 15.26 -14.87 -5.57
N ASP A 82 15.68 -15.81 -4.73
CA ASP A 82 14.95 -17.06 -4.44
C ASP A 82 14.14 -16.96 -3.13
N GLY A 83 12.83 -17.14 -3.22
CA GLY A 83 12.06 -17.41 -2.01
C GLY A 83 10.77 -16.66 -1.79
N LEU A 84 10.42 -15.65 -2.60
CA LEU A 84 9.18 -14.88 -2.43
C LEU A 84 7.94 -15.78 -2.26
N TYR A 85 7.81 -16.83 -3.09
CA TYR A 85 6.67 -17.75 -2.99
C TYR A 85 6.75 -18.73 -1.80
N ARG A 86 7.96 -19.08 -1.35
CA ARG A 86 8.13 -19.91 -0.14
C ARG A 86 7.71 -19.14 1.11
N ALA A 87 7.97 -17.83 1.12
CA ALA A 87 7.57 -16.96 2.21
C ALA A 87 6.04 -16.86 2.37
N TYR A 88 5.26 -17.07 1.31
CA TYR A 88 3.79 -17.01 1.40
C TYR A 88 3.23 -18.04 2.37
N LEU A 89 3.75 -19.27 2.34
CA LEU A 89 3.28 -20.32 3.26
C LEU A 89 3.42 -19.89 4.72
N HIS A 90 4.61 -19.38 5.08
CA HIS A 90 4.85 -18.87 6.44
C HIS A 90 3.95 -17.68 6.78
N CYS A 91 3.96 -16.64 5.94
CA CYS A 91 3.20 -15.41 6.18
C CYS A 91 1.70 -15.66 6.32
N MET A 92 1.12 -16.47 5.43
CA MET A 92 -0.31 -16.78 5.44
C MET A 92 -0.70 -17.73 6.58
N ALA A 93 0.19 -18.65 6.98
CA ALA A 93 -0.06 -19.53 8.12
C ALA A 93 0.01 -18.76 9.45
N ARG A 94 0.96 -17.82 9.56
CA ARG A 94 1.14 -16.99 10.76
C ARG A 94 0.04 -15.94 10.90
N ASP A 95 -0.40 -15.36 9.79
CA ASP A 95 -1.44 -14.33 9.76
C ASP A 95 -2.45 -14.61 8.63
N PRO A 96 -3.54 -15.33 8.92
CA PRO A 96 -4.58 -15.61 7.93
C PRO A 96 -5.32 -14.38 7.42
N GLY A 97 -5.24 -13.23 8.13
CA GLY A 97 -5.82 -11.95 7.74
C GLY A 97 -4.95 -11.12 6.79
N LEU A 98 -3.66 -11.48 6.68
CA LEU A 98 -2.69 -10.77 5.85
C LEU A 98 -3.08 -10.81 4.37
N LYS A 99 -2.96 -9.66 3.70
CA LYS A 99 -3.08 -9.55 2.24
C LYS A 99 -1.71 -9.26 1.63
N ILE A 100 -1.36 -10.01 0.58
CA ILE A 100 -0.08 -9.90 -0.10
C ILE A 100 -0.34 -9.57 -1.57
N HIS A 101 0.17 -8.44 -2.04
CA HIS A 101 0.04 -7.97 -3.41
C HIS A 101 1.41 -7.82 -4.05
N MET A 102 1.75 -8.71 -4.97
CA MET A 102 3.02 -8.66 -5.71
C MET A 102 2.80 -8.16 -7.13
N TYR A 103 3.75 -7.36 -7.62
CA TYR A 103 3.61 -6.63 -8.89
C TYR A 103 4.24 -7.37 -10.09
N GLY A 104 4.73 -8.59 -9.90
CA GLY A 104 5.36 -9.39 -10.97
C GLY A 104 6.65 -8.77 -11.53
N LYS A 105 7.38 -8.01 -10.72
CA LYS A 105 8.63 -7.35 -11.12
C LYS A 105 9.83 -8.20 -10.76
N ASP A 106 10.90 -8.09 -11.58
CA ASP A 106 12.20 -8.67 -11.23
C ASP A 106 12.71 -8.13 -9.91
N VAL A 107 13.30 -8.98 -9.10
CA VAL A 107 13.91 -8.61 -7.83
C VAL A 107 15.15 -7.74 -8.11
N ARG A 108 15.19 -6.57 -7.47
CA ARG A 108 16.34 -5.66 -7.47
C ARG A 108 16.39 -4.95 -6.13
N PRO A 109 17.58 -4.70 -5.56
CA PRO A 109 17.72 -3.98 -4.29
C PRO A 109 16.95 -2.65 -4.29
N GLY A 110 16.12 -2.44 -3.25
CA GLY A 110 15.31 -1.23 -3.06
C GLY A 110 14.11 -1.06 -4.00
N ARG A 111 13.91 -1.97 -4.97
CA ARG A 111 12.74 -1.89 -5.87
C ARG A 111 11.48 -2.33 -5.14
N LYS A 112 10.40 -1.54 -5.25
CA LYS A 112 9.07 -1.94 -4.75
C LYS A 112 8.57 -3.13 -5.58
N LEU A 113 8.54 -4.32 -4.96
CA LEU A 113 8.09 -5.58 -5.56
C LEU A 113 6.60 -5.82 -5.31
N GLY A 114 6.06 -5.24 -4.25
CA GLY A 114 4.71 -5.44 -3.81
C GLY A 114 4.42 -4.66 -2.54
N HIS A 115 3.34 -5.03 -1.87
CA HIS A 115 3.00 -4.56 -0.53
C HIS A 115 2.23 -5.65 0.22
N VAL A 116 2.22 -5.53 1.53
CA VAL A 116 1.33 -6.28 2.42
C VAL A 116 0.36 -5.32 3.10
N THR A 117 -0.85 -5.78 3.40
CA THR A 117 -1.85 -5.01 4.13
C THR A 117 -2.49 -5.87 5.22
N VAL A 118 -2.67 -5.28 6.39
CA VAL A 118 -3.46 -5.83 7.50
C VAL A 118 -4.42 -4.77 8.00
N VAL A 119 -5.59 -5.20 8.48
CA VAL A 119 -6.62 -4.31 9.01
C VAL A 119 -7.07 -4.79 10.38
N GLY A 120 -7.50 -3.89 11.24
CA GLY A 120 -7.96 -4.19 12.60
C GLY A 120 -8.12 -2.96 13.47
N ASP A 121 -8.13 -3.18 14.79
CA ASP A 121 -8.41 -2.17 15.81
C ASP A 121 -7.22 -1.84 16.74
N ASP A 122 -6.13 -2.60 16.64
CA ASP A 122 -4.90 -2.37 17.41
C ASP A 122 -3.74 -2.01 16.46
N LEU A 123 -3.36 -0.73 16.46
CA LEU A 123 -2.33 -0.20 15.56
C LEU A 123 -0.95 -0.82 15.79
N ASP A 124 -0.55 -1.05 17.05
CA ASP A 124 0.78 -1.57 17.39
C ASP A 124 0.90 -3.04 16.97
N ASP A 125 -0.16 -3.85 17.19
CA ASP A 125 -0.23 -5.22 16.67
C ASP A 125 -0.13 -5.24 15.14
N LEU A 126 -0.92 -4.42 14.46
CA LEU A 126 -0.93 -4.35 12.98
C LEU A 126 0.43 -3.94 12.41
N LEU A 127 1.11 -2.97 13.03
CA LEU A 127 2.46 -2.56 12.63
C LEU A 127 3.44 -3.73 12.75
N GLY A 128 3.43 -4.44 13.89
CA GLY A 128 4.27 -5.61 14.10
C GLY A 128 4.05 -6.70 13.05
N ARG A 129 2.79 -7.04 12.78
CA ARG A 129 2.41 -8.06 11.79
C ARG A 129 2.79 -7.68 10.36
N ALA A 130 2.51 -6.46 9.94
CA ALA A 130 2.82 -5.99 8.59
C ALA A 130 4.33 -5.92 8.33
N HIS A 131 5.11 -5.41 9.30
CA HIS A 131 6.57 -5.38 9.19
C HIS A 131 7.17 -6.78 9.17
N HIS A 132 6.75 -7.68 10.09
CA HIS A 132 7.20 -9.07 10.08
C HIS A 132 6.97 -9.73 8.71
N ALA A 133 5.78 -9.58 8.13
CA ALA A 133 5.49 -10.16 6.83
C ALA A 133 6.35 -9.57 5.70
N ALA A 134 6.57 -8.25 5.68
CA ALA A 134 7.41 -7.60 4.69
C ALA A 134 8.88 -8.05 4.80
N ASP A 135 9.42 -8.12 6.01
CA ASP A 135 10.79 -8.52 6.30
C ASP A 135 11.03 -10.00 5.98
N TYR A 136 10.06 -10.86 6.27
CA TYR A 136 10.13 -12.28 5.91
C TYR A 136 10.08 -12.49 4.38
N LEU A 137 9.17 -11.79 3.68
CA LEU A 137 9.08 -11.82 2.21
C LEU A 137 10.37 -11.39 1.52
N THR A 138 11.11 -10.46 2.12
CA THR A 138 12.37 -9.94 1.56
C THR A 138 13.61 -10.69 2.03
N GLY A 139 13.45 -11.65 2.95
CA GLY A 139 14.55 -12.42 3.54
C GLY A 139 15.45 -11.60 4.47
N VAL A 140 14.92 -10.52 5.04
CA VAL A 140 15.58 -9.75 6.11
C VAL A 140 15.58 -10.58 7.40
N ILE A 141 14.51 -11.35 7.63
CA ILE A 141 14.40 -12.33 8.70
C ILE A 141 14.17 -13.72 8.15
N ASP A 142 14.77 -14.73 8.76
CA ASP A 142 14.60 -16.17 8.50
C ASP A 142 14.22 -16.81 9.86
N GLU A 143 13.00 -17.34 10.00
CA GLU A 143 12.53 -18.13 11.16
C GLU A 143 12.31 -19.59 10.79
#